data_05f5c948d6f2b722ecb5dd3d45ccb73c
#
_entry.id   05f5c948d6f2b722ecb5dd3d45ccb73c
#
_cell.length_a   1.000
_cell.length_b   1.000
_cell.length_c   1.000
_cell.angle_alpha   90.00
_cell.angle_beta   90.00
_cell.angle_gamma   90.00
#
_symmetry.space_group_name_H-M   'P 1'
#
loop_
_entity.id
_entity.type
_entity.pdbx_description
1 polymer ?
#
loop_
_entity_poly.entity_id
_entity_poly.type
_entity_poly.pdbx_seq_one_letter_code
_entity_poly.pdbx_strand_id
1 'polypeptide(L)'
;QDILDAELYVDYSGPTSHSLSKWTKYHKTKRIDKLLCAPVLVSTIDHLIPATEGTKGGKQILAMLRLLTADLVLDEPDDLGLSDLPALCRLVNWAGMLGSKVLLSTATMPPALAYALYESYRAGWAQYAKANLDGWNQNVCCTWFDEFTTSDYKNRFIFDLAGYKNQHRQFVKNRISALKKEQEKKPPKRVGEIFSIQKCDETSPEKNLANTIHQAVCILHKHHHERNDEKIISIGLVRMANINPLIAVTKLLIAMDAPEDTCIHYCAYHSRYPLAIRSHIENKLDTILNRKDKSSIWETEKGVADTLAGHPQKNHIFVVLASPVAEVGRDHDYDWAVVEPSSMRSIIQLAGRVVRHRELSEQLKSPNIFLLNENLKALKGQRICFERPGFEMPRLGLANHDLKKILDIDQYNPIDSTPRIEEIKEIQKNPNGYLNLNAFEHIALAWQLFSGDKKAKVWWANTPYWCGEVQRQQRFRDSIDDEPYYLLIENEYQNPRWHWLNENQYPPVMTTETPVTFNTLQTLEMGDNVHFWFDLAPVTIYSQLADDFAIELRDVGQRFGELRIAEYSGNDNQEYWYHKNLGLHQEVNKR
;
A
#
# COMPACT_ATOMS: atom_id res chain seq x y z
N GLN A 1 6.15 -2.20 28.71
CA GLN A 1 4.73 -2.59 28.69
C GLN A 1 3.83 -1.43 28.24
N ASP A 2 4.17 -0.17 28.54
CA ASP A 2 3.39 1.02 28.16
C ASP A 2 3.56 1.41 26.68
N ILE A 3 4.69 1.07 26.05
CA ILE A 3 4.97 1.37 24.63
C ILE A 3 4.15 0.45 23.70
N LEU A 4 3.98 -0.82 24.06
CA LEU A 4 3.11 -1.77 23.33
C LEU A 4 1.61 -1.41 23.48
N ASP A 5 1.26 -0.59 24.43
CA ASP A 5 -0.11 -0.18 24.71
C ASP A 5 -0.60 1.02 23.89
N ALA A 6 0.28 1.76 23.21
CA ALA A 6 -0.11 2.91 22.39
C ALA A 6 -0.78 2.52 21.04
N GLU A 7 -0.50 1.30 20.55
CA GLU A 7 -0.98 0.85 19.22
C GLU A 7 -2.46 0.42 19.17
N LEU A 8 -3.13 0.24 20.31
CA LEU A 8 -4.52 -0.23 20.37
C LEU A 8 -5.42 0.81 21.05
N TYR A 9 -5.76 1.89 20.35
CA TYR A 9 -6.80 2.80 20.80
C TYR A 9 -8.18 2.28 20.38
N VAL A 10 -9.01 1.89 21.35
CA VAL A 10 -10.41 1.51 21.13
C VAL A 10 -11.30 2.52 21.83
N ASP A 11 -11.98 3.36 21.06
CA ASP A 11 -12.99 4.27 21.58
C ASP A 11 -14.35 3.56 21.63
N TYR A 12 -14.64 2.98 22.79
CA TYR A 12 -15.92 2.33 23.05
C TYR A 12 -16.35 2.58 24.50
N SER A 13 -17.49 3.24 24.65
CA SER A 13 -18.11 3.57 25.95
C SER A 13 -19.40 2.78 26.25
N GLY A 14 -19.75 1.81 25.39
CA GLY A 14 -20.95 1.00 25.55
C GLY A 14 -20.89 -0.04 26.68
N PRO A 15 -21.99 -0.78 26.92
CA PRO A 15 -22.07 -1.80 27.96
C PRO A 15 -21.17 -2.99 27.68
N THR A 16 -20.49 -3.48 28.71
CA THR A 16 -19.71 -4.73 28.66
C THR A 16 -20.58 -5.91 29.07
N SER A 17 -20.42 -7.05 28.37
CA SER A 17 -21.18 -8.27 28.70
C SER A 17 -20.79 -8.79 30.08
N HIS A 18 -21.80 -9.15 30.91
CA HIS A 18 -21.62 -9.59 32.30
C HIS A 18 -20.78 -10.89 32.42
N SER A 19 -20.82 -11.76 31.42
CA SER A 19 -20.04 -13.00 31.37
C SER A 19 -18.58 -12.76 31.02
N LEU A 20 -18.28 -11.82 30.12
CA LEU A 20 -16.93 -11.39 29.76
C LEU A 20 -16.29 -10.59 30.91
N SER A 21 -17.05 -9.76 31.63
CA SER A 21 -16.52 -8.97 32.76
C SER A 21 -16.01 -9.82 33.92
N LYS A 22 -16.50 -11.05 34.10
CA LYS A 22 -15.95 -12.00 35.09
C LYS A 22 -14.59 -12.53 34.67
N TRP A 23 -14.40 -12.76 33.38
CA TRP A 23 -13.14 -13.30 32.83
C TRP A 23 -12.05 -12.21 32.79
N THR A 24 -12.40 -10.98 32.43
CA THR A 24 -11.51 -9.84 32.34
C THR A 24 -11.10 -9.28 33.70
N LYS A 25 -11.86 -9.54 34.78
CA LYS A 25 -11.43 -9.21 36.18
C LYS A 25 -10.12 -9.89 36.53
N TYR A 26 -9.78 -11.03 35.96
CA TYR A 26 -8.50 -11.69 36.14
C TYR A 26 -7.34 -11.00 35.39
N HIS A 27 -7.61 -10.21 34.36
CA HIS A 27 -6.60 -9.58 33.52
C HIS A 27 -6.44 -8.06 33.69
N LYS A 28 -7.01 -7.46 34.72
CA LYS A 28 -6.86 -6.05 35.17
C LYS A 28 -6.87 -4.94 34.08
N THR A 29 -7.28 -5.21 32.84
CA THR A 29 -7.23 -4.23 31.76
C THR A 29 -8.62 -3.94 31.18
N LYS A 30 -9.16 -2.75 31.51
CA LYS A 30 -10.39 -2.18 30.91
C LYS A 30 -10.36 -2.16 29.35
N ARG A 31 -9.20 -2.32 28.76
CA ARG A 31 -8.92 -2.30 27.33
C ARG A 31 -9.40 -3.56 26.61
N ILE A 32 -9.21 -4.73 27.22
CA ILE A 32 -9.64 -6.02 26.66
C ILE A 32 -11.16 -6.06 26.53
N ASP A 33 -11.89 -5.54 27.52
CA ASP A 33 -13.35 -5.46 27.48
C ASP A 33 -13.84 -4.62 26.31
N LYS A 34 -13.24 -3.45 26.07
CA LYS A 34 -13.58 -2.57 24.97
C LYS A 34 -13.37 -3.26 23.61
N LEU A 35 -12.22 -3.91 23.43
CA LEU A 35 -11.85 -4.59 22.19
C LEU A 35 -12.81 -5.75 21.85
N LEU A 36 -13.22 -6.53 22.86
CA LEU A 36 -14.13 -7.66 22.67
C LEU A 36 -15.60 -7.26 22.52
N CYS A 37 -16.01 -6.16 23.17
CA CYS A 37 -17.40 -5.73 23.22
C CYS A 37 -17.77 -4.68 22.15
N ALA A 38 -16.79 -4.05 21.50
CA ALA A 38 -17.06 -3.07 20.46
C ALA A 38 -17.89 -3.69 19.32
N PRO A 39 -19.04 -3.11 18.94
CA PRO A 39 -19.88 -3.67 17.86
C PRO A 39 -19.14 -3.75 16.53
N VAL A 40 -18.31 -2.75 16.24
CA VAL A 40 -17.44 -2.68 15.06
C VAL A 40 -16.01 -2.42 15.53
N LEU A 41 -15.07 -3.21 15.01
CA LEU A 41 -13.64 -3.03 15.26
C LEU A 41 -12.94 -2.89 13.90
N VAL A 42 -12.26 -1.78 13.70
CA VAL A 42 -11.41 -1.53 12.51
C VAL A 42 -9.95 -1.66 12.93
N SER A 43 -9.20 -2.48 12.21
CA SER A 43 -7.77 -2.67 12.49
C SER A 43 -7.04 -3.09 11.21
N THR A 44 -5.72 -3.00 11.21
CA THR A 44 -4.94 -3.67 10.18
C THR A 44 -5.04 -5.19 10.36
N ILE A 45 -4.88 -5.92 9.27
CA ILE A 45 -4.97 -7.40 9.27
C ILE A 45 -3.93 -8.05 10.20
N ASP A 46 -2.81 -7.35 10.47
CA ASP A 46 -1.75 -7.79 11.37
C ASP A 46 -2.25 -8.07 12.80
N HIS A 47 -3.27 -7.36 13.24
CA HIS A 47 -3.90 -7.59 14.55
C HIS A 47 -4.84 -8.79 14.58
N LEU A 48 -5.33 -9.24 13.43
CA LEU A 48 -6.27 -10.35 13.33
C LEU A 48 -5.62 -11.68 12.95
N ILE A 49 -4.60 -11.66 12.11
CA ILE A 49 -3.87 -12.87 11.68
C ILE A 49 -3.36 -13.72 12.85
N PRO A 50 -2.89 -13.16 13.98
CA PRO A 50 -2.51 -13.95 15.15
C PRO A 50 -3.59 -14.91 15.65
N ALA A 51 -4.89 -14.66 15.37
CA ALA A 51 -5.96 -15.61 15.67
C ALA A 51 -5.68 -17.02 15.10
N THR A 52 -5.03 -17.08 13.95
CA THR A 52 -4.79 -18.31 13.19
C THR A 52 -3.31 -18.72 13.18
N GLU A 53 -2.43 -18.00 13.89
CA GLU A 53 -1.00 -18.29 14.02
C GLU A 53 -0.64 -18.67 15.45
N GLY A 54 -0.66 -19.96 15.77
CA GLY A 54 -0.35 -20.48 17.11
C GLY A 54 1.12 -20.41 17.53
N THR A 55 1.95 -19.59 16.88
CA THR A 55 3.40 -19.54 17.09
C THR A 55 3.83 -18.62 18.22
N LYS A 56 3.01 -17.64 18.61
CA LYS A 56 3.28 -16.70 19.72
C LYS A 56 2.19 -16.83 20.77
N GLY A 57 2.48 -17.48 21.89
CA GLY A 57 1.53 -17.72 22.99
C GLY A 57 0.91 -16.42 23.53
N GLY A 58 -0.40 -16.45 23.83
CA GLY A 58 -1.13 -15.35 24.44
C GLY A 58 -1.75 -14.32 23.48
N LYS A 59 -1.04 -13.85 22.46
CA LYS A 59 -1.56 -12.88 21.46
C LYS A 59 -2.71 -13.45 20.60
N GLN A 60 -2.77 -14.76 20.46
CA GLN A 60 -3.78 -15.48 19.69
C GLN A 60 -5.19 -15.38 20.29
N ILE A 61 -5.32 -15.37 21.62
CA ILE A 61 -6.61 -15.58 22.31
C ILE A 61 -7.59 -14.46 21.99
N LEU A 62 -7.19 -13.21 22.10
CA LEU A 62 -8.08 -12.05 21.88
C LEU A 62 -8.56 -11.96 20.43
N ALA A 63 -7.64 -12.13 19.47
CA ALA A 63 -7.95 -12.12 18.05
C ALA A 63 -8.90 -13.28 17.68
N MET A 64 -8.69 -14.48 18.27
CA MET A 64 -9.56 -15.63 18.06
C MET A 64 -10.96 -15.43 18.65
N LEU A 65 -11.07 -14.90 19.87
CA LEU A 65 -12.35 -14.57 20.49
C LEU A 65 -13.12 -13.53 19.66
N ARG A 66 -12.40 -12.56 19.09
CA ARG A 66 -13.03 -11.58 18.21
C ARG A 66 -13.54 -12.22 16.92
N LEU A 67 -12.75 -13.08 16.28
CA LEU A 67 -13.16 -13.81 15.08
C LEU A 67 -14.34 -14.75 15.34
N LEU A 68 -14.44 -15.34 16.54
CA LEU A 68 -15.57 -16.19 16.95
C LEU A 68 -16.87 -15.41 17.13
N THR A 69 -16.80 -14.14 17.50
CA THR A 69 -17.97 -13.33 17.92
C THR A 69 -18.40 -12.27 16.92
N ALA A 70 -17.70 -12.12 15.80
CA ALA A 70 -17.98 -11.10 14.79
C ALA A 70 -17.78 -11.63 13.37
N ASP A 71 -18.51 -11.04 12.43
CA ASP A 71 -18.30 -11.26 11.00
C ASP A 71 -16.99 -10.61 10.56
N LEU A 72 -16.32 -11.17 9.56
CA LEU A 72 -15.05 -10.71 9.02
C LEU A 72 -15.27 -9.87 7.77
N VAL A 73 -14.83 -8.61 7.81
CA VAL A 73 -14.78 -7.75 6.63
C VAL A 73 -13.32 -7.56 6.25
N LEU A 74 -12.97 -7.90 5.02
CA LEU A 74 -11.64 -7.71 4.42
C LEU A 74 -11.74 -6.64 3.34
N ASP A 75 -11.10 -5.50 3.59
CA ASP A 75 -11.00 -4.40 2.64
C ASP A 75 -9.70 -4.54 1.84
N GLU A 76 -9.78 -4.45 0.52
CA GLU A 76 -8.69 -4.62 -0.45
C GLU A 76 -7.80 -5.86 -0.18
N PRO A 77 -8.37 -7.08 -0.02
CA PRO A 77 -7.58 -8.28 0.30
C PRO A 77 -6.61 -8.70 -0.81
N ASP A 78 -6.76 -8.18 -2.01
CA ASP A 78 -5.88 -8.41 -3.16
C ASP A 78 -4.63 -7.49 -3.18
N ASP A 79 -4.51 -6.56 -2.21
CA ASP A 79 -3.30 -5.77 -2.00
C ASP A 79 -2.16 -6.57 -1.37
N LEU A 80 -2.46 -7.70 -0.78
CA LEU A 80 -1.46 -8.55 -0.16
C LEU A 80 -0.48 -9.15 -1.17
N GLY A 81 0.77 -9.29 -0.76
CA GLY A 81 1.82 -9.95 -1.55
C GLY A 81 1.56 -11.45 -1.73
N LEU A 82 2.17 -12.05 -2.75
CA LEU A 82 2.02 -13.50 -3.02
C LEU A 82 2.33 -14.39 -1.82
N SER A 83 3.34 -14.03 -1.02
CA SER A 83 3.75 -14.75 0.19
C SER A 83 2.67 -14.77 1.27
N ASP A 84 1.82 -13.75 1.32
CA ASP A 84 0.82 -13.55 2.38
C ASP A 84 -0.52 -14.22 2.08
N LEU A 85 -0.78 -14.56 0.81
CA LEU A 85 -2.04 -15.17 0.38
C LEU A 85 -2.37 -16.50 1.07
N PRO A 86 -1.40 -17.40 1.38
CA PRO A 86 -1.71 -18.60 2.16
C PRO A 86 -2.23 -18.30 3.57
N ALA A 87 -1.67 -17.28 4.24
CA ALA A 87 -2.15 -16.85 5.56
C ALA A 87 -3.54 -16.21 5.49
N LEU A 88 -3.82 -15.43 4.44
CA LEU A 88 -5.15 -14.89 4.17
C LEU A 88 -6.18 -16.01 3.96
N CYS A 89 -5.86 -17.01 3.14
CA CYS A 89 -6.73 -18.18 2.93
C CYS A 89 -6.99 -18.95 4.24
N ARG A 90 -5.98 -19.09 5.09
CA ARG A 90 -6.10 -19.67 6.44
C ARG A 90 -7.09 -18.85 7.29
N LEU A 91 -6.94 -17.52 7.32
CA LEU A 91 -7.85 -16.65 8.09
C LEU A 91 -9.30 -16.83 7.65
N VAL A 92 -9.56 -16.83 6.35
CA VAL A 92 -10.90 -17.04 5.78
C VAL A 92 -11.43 -18.44 6.06
N ASN A 93 -10.59 -19.47 6.01
CA ASN A 93 -10.96 -20.82 6.41
C ASN A 93 -11.41 -20.88 7.88
N TRP A 94 -10.65 -20.26 8.78
CA TRP A 94 -10.99 -20.23 10.21
C TRP A 94 -12.23 -19.39 10.49
N ALA A 95 -12.45 -18.28 9.80
CA ALA A 95 -13.71 -17.53 9.89
C ALA A 95 -14.91 -18.41 9.57
N GLY A 96 -14.85 -19.17 8.47
CA GLY A 96 -15.88 -20.15 8.12
C GLY A 96 -16.06 -21.24 9.18
N MET A 97 -14.96 -21.77 9.72
CA MET A 97 -14.98 -22.83 10.75
C MET A 97 -15.56 -22.34 12.08
N LEU A 98 -15.40 -21.07 12.40
CA LEU A 98 -15.98 -20.45 13.60
C LEU A 98 -17.43 -19.96 13.40
N GLY A 99 -17.99 -20.10 12.19
CA GLY A 99 -19.36 -19.71 11.87
C GLY A 99 -19.54 -18.24 11.50
N SER A 100 -18.46 -17.49 11.35
CA SER A 100 -18.48 -16.09 10.93
C SER A 100 -18.75 -15.95 9.44
N LYS A 101 -19.47 -14.90 9.03
CA LYS A 101 -19.60 -14.53 7.63
C LYS A 101 -18.37 -13.77 7.18
N VAL A 102 -18.08 -13.82 5.88
CA VAL A 102 -16.95 -13.09 5.28
C VAL A 102 -17.46 -12.18 4.18
N LEU A 103 -17.12 -10.91 4.27
CA LEU A 103 -17.34 -9.89 3.24
C LEU A 103 -15.98 -9.48 2.67
N LEU A 104 -15.88 -9.46 1.34
CA LEU A 104 -14.70 -9.01 0.60
C LEU A 104 -15.06 -7.70 -0.11
N SER A 105 -14.34 -6.63 0.18
CA SER A 105 -14.52 -5.29 -0.41
C SER A 105 -13.28 -4.95 -1.23
N THR A 106 -13.41 -4.85 -2.55
CA THR A 106 -12.33 -4.42 -3.44
C THR A 106 -12.84 -4.12 -4.84
N ALA A 107 -12.16 -3.22 -5.54
CA ALA A 107 -12.43 -2.89 -6.95
C ALA A 107 -11.71 -3.82 -7.94
N THR A 108 -10.68 -4.55 -7.50
CA THR A 108 -9.68 -5.21 -8.36
C THR A 108 -9.47 -6.69 -8.05
N MET A 109 -10.48 -7.38 -7.53
CA MET A 109 -10.41 -8.80 -7.14
C MET A 109 -10.05 -9.72 -8.32
N PRO A 110 -8.85 -10.33 -8.32
CA PRO A 110 -8.50 -11.30 -9.36
C PRO A 110 -9.30 -12.59 -9.21
N PRO A 111 -9.74 -13.21 -10.32
CA PRO A 111 -10.54 -14.44 -10.26
C PRO A 111 -9.91 -15.56 -9.44
N ALA A 112 -8.60 -15.79 -9.58
CA ALA A 112 -7.90 -16.84 -8.84
C ALA A 112 -8.00 -16.65 -7.31
N LEU A 113 -7.88 -15.40 -6.83
CA LEU A 113 -8.01 -15.09 -5.41
C LEU A 113 -9.45 -15.29 -4.92
N ALA A 114 -10.44 -14.78 -5.67
CA ALA A 114 -11.85 -14.99 -5.35
C ALA A 114 -12.19 -16.49 -5.22
N TYR A 115 -11.66 -17.31 -6.12
CA TYR A 115 -11.87 -18.77 -6.11
C TYR A 115 -11.20 -19.45 -4.91
N ALA A 116 -10.00 -19.04 -4.56
CA ALA A 116 -9.26 -19.58 -3.42
C ALA A 116 -9.93 -19.21 -2.08
N LEU A 117 -10.40 -17.97 -1.94
CA LEU A 117 -11.10 -17.52 -0.74
C LEU A 117 -12.45 -18.22 -0.58
N TYR A 118 -13.20 -18.44 -1.68
CA TYR A 118 -14.42 -19.24 -1.65
C TYR A 118 -14.16 -20.68 -1.17
N GLU A 119 -13.17 -21.37 -1.76
CA GLU A 119 -12.83 -22.74 -1.35
C GLU A 119 -12.36 -22.81 0.10
N SER A 120 -11.55 -21.84 0.53
CA SER A 120 -11.10 -21.73 1.92
C SER A 120 -12.27 -21.57 2.89
N TYR A 121 -13.19 -20.65 2.59
CA TYR A 121 -14.39 -20.42 3.39
C TYR A 121 -15.28 -21.66 3.42
N ARG A 122 -15.56 -22.26 2.26
CA ARG A 122 -16.41 -23.46 2.13
C ARG A 122 -15.88 -24.63 2.95
N ALA A 123 -14.58 -24.86 2.91
CA ALA A 123 -13.93 -25.92 3.68
C ALA A 123 -14.04 -25.68 5.20
N GLY A 124 -13.84 -24.46 5.65
CA GLY A 124 -14.03 -24.07 7.05
C GLY A 124 -15.50 -24.18 7.48
N TRP A 125 -16.42 -23.61 6.69
CA TRP A 125 -17.85 -23.65 6.94
C TRP A 125 -18.40 -25.09 7.02
N ALA A 126 -17.84 -26.01 6.23
CA ALA A 126 -18.22 -27.43 6.29
C ALA A 126 -17.96 -28.05 7.68
N GLN A 127 -16.90 -27.63 8.38
CA GLN A 127 -16.64 -28.10 9.75
C GLN A 127 -17.63 -27.48 10.75
N TYR A 128 -17.93 -26.20 10.63
CA TYR A 128 -18.94 -25.53 11.44
C TYR A 128 -20.31 -26.16 11.24
N ALA A 129 -20.71 -26.32 10.00
CA ALA A 129 -22.02 -26.87 9.65
C ALA A 129 -22.20 -28.32 10.13
N LYS A 130 -21.14 -29.15 10.01
CA LYS A 130 -21.17 -30.52 10.53
C LYS A 130 -21.41 -30.59 12.04
N ALA A 131 -20.91 -29.60 12.78
CA ALA A 131 -21.07 -29.57 14.24
C ALA A 131 -22.36 -28.89 14.72
N ASN A 132 -22.94 -27.98 13.93
CA ASN A 132 -23.98 -27.06 14.40
C ASN A 132 -25.28 -27.08 13.56
N LEU A 133 -25.30 -27.69 12.37
CA LEU A 133 -26.42 -27.63 11.45
C LEU A 133 -26.87 -29.05 11.07
N ASP A 134 -28.07 -29.42 11.50
CA ASP A 134 -28.68 -30.68 11.10
C ASP A 134 -29.07 -30.66 9.61
N GLY A 135 -28.63 -31.69 8.87
CA GLY A 135 -29.02 -31.85 7.46
C GLY A 135 -28.49 -30.81 6.50
N TRP A 136 -27.33 -30.19 6.80
CA TRP A 136 -26.68 -29.23 5.89
C TRP A 136 -26.43 -29.85 4.50
N ASN A 137 -26.92 -29.20 3.46
CA ASN A 137 -26.89 -29.68 2.08
C ASN A 137 -25.60 -29.30 1.32
N GLN A 138 -24.50 -28.96 2.01
CA GLN A 138 -23.19 -28.59 1.49
C GLN A 138 -23.16 -27.30 0.67
N ASN A 139 -24.23 -26.54 0.61
CA ASN A 139 -24.26 -25.23 -0.04
C ASN A 139 -23.72 -24.12 0.85
N VAL A 140 -23.06 -23.14 0.24
CA VAL A 140 -22.66 -21.87 0.85
C VAL A 140 -23.47 -20.75 0.20
N CYS A 141 -24.04 -19.87 1.02
CA CYS A 141 -24.75 -18.69 0.54
C CYS A 141 -23.73 -17.63 0.10
N CYS A 142 -23.76 -17.23 -1.16
CA CYS A 142 -22.90 -16.21 -1.74
C CYS A 142 -23.73 -15.10 -2.38
N THR A 143 -23.27 -13.86 -2.26
CA THR A 143 -23.90 -12.69 -2.83
C THR A 143 -22.84 -11.79 -3.45
N TRP A 144 -23.10 -11.25 -4.64
CA TRP A 144 -22.26 -10.25 -5.32
C TRP A 144 -23.02 -8.96 -5.47
N PHE A 145 -22.38 -7.85 -5.22
CA PHE A 145 -22.93 -6.50 -5.42
C PHE A 145 -21.83 -5.53 -5.80
N ASP A 146 -22.19 -4.50 -6.54
CA ASP A 146 -21.36 -3.40 -6.97
C ASP A 146 -22.20 -2.12 -7.09
N GLU A 147 -21.61 -1.03 -7.52
CA GLU A 147 -22.27 0.27 -7.72
C GLU A 147 -23.36 0.26 -8.78
N PHE A 148 -23.40 -0.74 -9.66
CA PHE A 148 -24.40 -0.89 -10.73
C PHE A 148 -25.58 -1.78 -10.32
N THR A 149 -25.43 -2.55 -9.25
CA THR A 149 -26.43 -3.50 -8.78
C THR A 149 -27.35 -2.83 -7.75
N THR A 150 -28.42 -2.19 -8.20
CA THR A 150 -29.22 -1.28 -7.36
C THR A 150 -30.24 -1.93 -6.43
N SER A 151 -30.69 -3.19 -6.64
CA SER A 151 -31.72 -3.78 -5.79
C SER A 151 -31.94 -5.29 -5.88
N ASP A 152 -31.30 -5.95 -6.82
CA ASP A 152 -31.56 -7.37 -7.09
C ASP A 152 -30.37 -8.27 -6.74
N TYR A 153 -29.71 -8.05 -5.56
CA TYR A 153 -28.82 -9.10 -5.12
C TYR A 153 -29.65 -10.31 -4.70
N LYS A 154 -29.49 -11.34 -5.51
CA LYS A 154 -30.07 -12.64 -5.18
C LYS A 154 -29.01 -13.46 -4.49
N ASN A 155 -29.30 -13.85 -3.26
CA ASN A 155 -28.52 -14.89 -2.59
C ASN A 155 -28.43 -16.11 -3.49
N ARG A 156 -27.20 -16.60 -3.71
CA ARG A 156 -26.94 -17.82 -4.47
C ARG A 156 -26.43 -18.89 -3.53
N PHE A 157 -27.12 -20.01 -3.50
CA PHE A 157 -26.68 -21.18 -2.75
C PHE A 157 -25.81 -22.03 -3.69
N ILE A 158 -24.52 -22.10 -3.39
CA ILE A 158 -23.50 -22.67 -4.26
C ILE A 158 -22.89 -23.89 -3.62
N PHE A 159 -22.94 -25.00 -4.36
CA PHE A 159 -22.51 -26.31 -3.90
C PHE A 159 -21.00 -26.53 -4.09
N ASP A 160 -20.42 -26.05 -5.18
CA ASP A 160 -19.03 -26.33 -5.57
C ASP A 160 -18.32 -25.14 -6.22
N LEU A 161 -17.02 -25.29 -6.47
CA LEU A 161 -16.21 -24.29 -7.13
C LEU A 161 -16.68 -23.99 -8.56
N ALA A 162 -17.19 -24.97 -9.29
CA ALA A 162 -17.67 -24.77 -10.66
C ALA A 162 -18.88 -23.84 -10.67
N GLY A 163 -19.84 -24.06 -9.78
CA GLY A 163 -20.98 -23.16 -9.57
C GLY A 163 -20.54 -21.75 -9.19
N TYR A 164 -19.59 -21.62 -8.26
CA TYR A 164 -19.05 -20.31 -7.86
C TYR A 164 -18.39 -19.58 -9.05
N LYS A 165 -17.51 -20.27 -9.78
CA LYS A 165 -16.85 -19.70 -10.97
C LYS A 165 -17.86 -19.18 -12.00
N ASN A 166 -18.91 -19.95 -12.27
CA ASN A 166 -19.94 -19.56 -13.24
C ASN A 166 -20.67 -18.28 -12.80
N GLN A 167 -21.07 -18.18 -11.53
CA GLN A 167 -21.75 -17.00 -11.00
C GLN A 167 -20.80 -15.79 -10.95
N HIS A 168 -19.56 -15.98 -10.51
CA HIS A 168 -18.56 -14.92 -10.46
C HIS A 168 -18.24 -14.39 -11.86
N ARG A 169 -18.02 -15.25 -12.87
CA ARG A 169 -17.81 -14.85 -14.28
C ARG A 169 -18.99 -14.04 -14.82
N GLN A 170 -20.22 -14.45 -14.51
CA GLN A 170 -21.41 -13.72 -14.95
C GLN A 170 -21.48 -12.33 -14.30
N PHE A 171 -21.19 -12.23 -13.01
CA PHE A 171 -21.12 -10.95 -12.30
C PHE A 171 -20.05 -10.03 -12.93
N VAL A 172 -18.82 -10.52 -13.10
CA VAL A 172 -17.71 -9.76 -13.72
C VAL A 172 -18.06 -9.30 -15.13
N LYS A 173 -18.65 -10.19 -15.96
CA LYS A 173 -19.09 -9.83 -17.31
C LYS A 173 -20.11 -8.69 -17.31
N ASN A 174 -21.07 -8.74 -16.40
CA ASN A 174 -22.09 -7.69 -16.27
C ASN A 174 -21.44 -6.38 -15.85
N ARG A 175 -20.52 -6.41 -14.86
CA ARG A 175 -19.77 -5.25 -14.39
C ARG A 175 -18.95 -4.61 -15.49
N ILE A 176 -18.16 -5.38 -16.25
CA ILE A 176 -17.38 -4.87 -17.38
C ILE A 176 -18.28 -4.21 -18.43
N SER A 177 -19.44 -4.83 -18.71
CA SER A 177 -20.41 -4.26 -19.66
C SER A 177 -20.99 -2.93 -19.14
N ALA A 178 -21.21 -2.81 -17.84
CA ALA A 178 -21.70 -1.58 -17.22
C ALA A 178 -20.62 -0.48 -17.24
N LEU A 179 -19.37 -0.82 -16.92
CA LEU A 179 -18.24 0.11 -16.99
C LEU A 179 -18.06 0.69 -18.40
N LYS A 180 -18.11 -0.16 -19.45
CA LYS A 180 -18.03 0.28 -20.84
C LYS A 180 -19.17 1.24 -21.21
N LYS A 181 -20.39 0.93 -20.82
CA LYS A 181 -21.55 1.83 -21.04
C LYS A 181 -21.43 3.17 -20.29
N GLU A 182 -20.78 3.18 -19.14
CA GLU A 182 -20.54 4.42 -18.41
C GLU A 182 -19.45 5.26 -19.10
N GLN A 183 -18.38 4.62 -19.60
CA GLN A 183 -17.33 5.27 -20.39
C GLN A 183 -17.84 5.88 -21.71
N GLU A 184 -18.89 5.29 -22.30
CA GLU A 184 -19.56 5.88 -23.47
C GLU A 184 -20.33 7.18 -23.12
N LYS A 185 -20.77 7.33 -21.87
CA LYS A 185 -21.55 8.49 -21.42
C LYS A 185 -20.70 9.59 -20.82
N LYS A 186 -19.57 9.24 -20.20
CA LYS A 186 -18.68 10.18 -19.52
C LYS A 186 -17.24 9.99 -20.03
N PRO A 187 -16.49 11.08 -20.20
CA PRO A 187 -15.09 10.98 -20.61
C PRO A 187 -14.28 10.21 -19.56
N PRO A 188 -13.32 9.35 -20.01
CA PRO A 188 -12.47 8.62 -19.09
C PRO A 188 -11.61 9.59 -18.28
N LYS A 189 -11.59 9.40 -16.96
CA LYS A 189 -10.81 10.25 -16.03
C LYS A 189 -9.31 9.92 -16.03
N ARG A 190 -8.94 8.72 -16.49
CA ARG A 190 -7.58 8.14 -16.36
C ARG A 190 -7.16 7.57 -17.70
N VAL A 191 -6.31 8.30 -18.37
CA VAL A 191 -5.81 7.95 -19.69
C VAL A 191 -4.31 7.75 -19.59
N GLY A 192 -3.86 6.52 -19.81
CA GLY A 192 -2.46 6.14 -19.74
C GLY A 192 -1.74 6.26 -21.08
N GLU A 193 -0.46 6.56 -21.03
CA GLU A 193 0.47 6.49 -22.14
C GLU A 193 1.80 5.88 -21.68
N ILE A 194 2.40 5.00 -22.48
CA ILE A 194 3.74 4.47 -22.19
C ILE A 194 4.78 5.49 -22.63
N PHE A 195 5.44 6.10 -21.63
CA PHE A 195 6.45 7.14 -21.82
C PHE A 195 7.85 6.51 -21.85
N SER A 196 8.57 6.67 -22.96
CA SER A 196 9.89 6.04 -23.14
C SER A 196 10.99 6.76 -22.38
N ILE A 197 11.77 6.01 -21.63
CA ILE A 197 12.99 6.51 -21.00
C ILE A 197 14.04 6.74 -22.09
N GLN A 198 14.56 7.96 -22.12
CA GLN A 198 15.65 8.32 -23.01
C GLN A 198 16.96 7.80 -22.39
N LYS A 199 17.52 6.76 -23.01
CA LYS A 199 18.78 6.16 -22.56
C LYS A 199 19.96 6.91 -23.21
N CYS A 200 20.90 7.35 -22.37
CA CYS A 200 22.18 7.86 -22.78
C CYS A 200 23.25 6.99 -22.11
N ASP A 201 24.12 6.39 -22.92
CA ASP A 201 25.15 5.46 -22.43
C ASP A 201 26.21 6.14 -21.55
N GLU A 202 26.37 7.46 -21.69
CA GLU A 202 27.31 8.25 -20.89
C GLU A 202 26.78 8.60 -19.50
N THR A 203 25.49 8.32 -19.20
CA THR A 203 24.85 8.68 -17.95
C THR A 203 24.34 7.44 -17.21
N SER A 204 24.29 7.54 -15.86
CA SER A 204 23.77 6.43 -15.05
C SER A 204 22.28 6.16 -15.33
N PRO A 205 21.80 4.92 -15.12
CA PRO A 205 20.37 4.59 -15.23
C PRO A 205 19.48 5.49 -14.38
N GLU A 206 19.93 5.88 -13.17
CA GLU A 206 19.22 6.79 -12.28
C GLU A 206 19.09 8.18 -12.89
N LYS A 207 20.15 8.69 -13.54
CA LYS A 207 20.13 10.01 -14.18
C LYS A 207 19.25 10.01 -15.42
N ASN A 208 19.29 8.94 -16.24
CA ASN A 208 18.37 8.76 -17.37
C ASN A 208 16.92 8.79 -16.91
N LEU A 209 16.63 8.08 -15.82
CA LEU A 209 15.31 8.02 -15.21
C LEU A 209 14.88 9.40 -14.68
N ALA A 210 15.74 10.09 -13.93
CA ALA A 210 15.47 11.42 -13.39
C ALA A 210 15.20 12.46 -14.50
N ASN A 211 16.02 12.48 -15.55
CA ASN A 211 15.81 13.36 -16.70
C ASN A 211 14.45 13.12 -17.37
N THR A 212 14.10 11.85 -17.55
CA THR A 212 12.81 11.45 -18.15
C THR A 212 11.63 11.84 -17.27
N ILE A 213 11.74 11.66 -15.95
CA ILE A 213 10.71 12.06 -14.99
C ILE A 213 10.55 13.59 -15.00
N HIS A 214 11.66 14.36 -14.97
CA HIS A 214 11.60 15.81 -15.03
C HIS A 214 10.87 16.30 -16.29
N GLN A 215 11.20 15.74 -17.46
CA GLN A 215 10.51 16.04 -18.71
C GLN A 215 9.02 15.68 -18.64
N ALA A 216 8.69 14.49 -18.13
CA ALA A 216 7.30 14.03 -17.98
C ALA A 216 6.49 14.96 -17.07
N VAL A 217 7.05 15.38 -15.94
CA VAL A 217 6.42 16.31 -14.98
C VAL A 217 6.08 17.65 -15.67
N CYS A 218 7.02 18.21 -16.43
CA CYS A 218 6.80 19.48 -17.15
C CYS A 218 5.72 19.34 -18.24
N ILE A 219 5.70 18.24 -18.97
CA ILE A 219 4.66 17.96 -19.99
C ILE A 219 3.28 17.82 -19.34
N LEU A 220 3.19 17.04 -18.27
CA LEU A 220 1.94 16.79 -17.57
C LEU A 220 1.40 18.06 -16.93
N HIS A 221 2.24 18.87 -16.29
CA HIS A 221 1.84 20.18 -15.77
C HIS A 221 1.24 21.07 -16.85
N LYS A 222 1.84 21.12 -18.04
CA LYS A 222 1.37 21.95 -19.16
C LYS A 222 -0.05 21.59 -19.60
N HIS A 223 -0.47 20.34 -19.46
CA HIS A 223 -1.76 19.86 -19.92
C HIS A 223 -2.79 19.64 -18.81
N HIS A 224 -2.34 19.41 -17.58
CA HIS A 224 -3.17 19.02 -16.44
C HIS A 224 -2.88 19.92 -15.25
N HIS A 225 -3.43 21.12 -15.23
CA HIS A 225 -3.26 22.11 -14.18
C HIS A 225 -4.57 22.78 -13.84
N GLU A 226 -4.62 23.38 -12.68
CA GLU A 226 -5.63 24.34 -12.28
C GLU A 226 -5.03 25.76 -12.30
N ARG A 227 -5.85 26.75 -12.53
CA ARG A 227 -5.43 28.15 -12.57
C ARG A 227 -6.44 29.06 -11.90
N ASN A 228 -5.94 30.10 -11.30
CA ASN A 228 -6.68 31.32 -11.00
C ASN A 228 -6.11 32.49 -11.83
N ASP A 229 -6.49 33.72 -11.53
CA ASP A 229 -6.07 34.90 -12.30
C ASP A 229 -4.55 35.13 -12.26
N GLU A 230 -3.86 34.69 -11.20
CA GLU A 230 -2.45 34.98 -10.95
C GLU A 230 -1.54 33.76 -11.12
N LYS A 231 -1.97 32.59 -10.74
CA LYS A 231 -1.14 31.38 -10.63
C LYS A 231 -1.73 30.18 -11.39
N ILE A 232 -0.80 29.34 -11.85
CA ILE A 232 -1.10 28.05 -12.50
C ILE A 232 -0.46 26.96 -11.65
N ILE A 233 -1.24 26.00 -11.17
CA ILE A 233 -0.75 24.94 -10.28
C ILE A 233 -1.13 23.55 -10.77
N SER A 234 -0.28 22.57 -10.49
CA SER A 234 -0.66 21.16 -10.55
C SER A 234 -0.02 20.39 -9.42
N ILE A 235 -0.71 19.37 -8.93
CA ILE A 235 -0.19 18.43 -7.94
C ILE A 235 -0.14 17.05 -8.57
N GLY A 236 1.06 16.54 -8.76
CA GLY A 236 1.28 15.24 -9.38
C GLY A 236 1.95 14.22 -8.48
N LEU A 237 1.80 12.97 -8.85
CA LEU A 237 2.40 11.84 -8.16
C LEU A 237 3.44 11.18 -9.06
N VAL A 238 4.67 11.06 -8.58
CA VAL A 238 5.72 10.23 -9.18
C VAL A 238 5.89 9.00 -8.31
N ARG A 239 5.46 7.86 -8.80
CA ARG A 239 5.53 6.62 -8.06
C ARG A 239 6.76 5.81 -8.43
N MET A 240 7.59 5.51 -7.45
CA MET A 240 8.76 4.65 -7.57
C MET A 240 8.55 3.32 -6.85
N ALA A 241 9.05 2.21 -7.40
CA ALA A 241 8.83 0.88 -6.85
C ALA A 241 9.52 0.65 -5.50
N ASN A 242 10.68 1.25 -5.28
CA ASN A 242 11.53 1.02 -4.12
C ASN A 242 12.09 2.32 -3.54
N ILE A 243 12.34 2.34 -2.21
CA ILE A 243 12.72 3.55 -1.47
C ILE A 243 14.12 4.06 -1.83
N ASN A 244 15.16 3.21 -1.83
CA ASN A 244 16.52 3.68 -2.15
C ASN A 244 16.61 4.27 -3.58
N PRO A 245 16.04 3.63 -4.63
CA PRO A 245 15.88 4.24 -5.94
C PRO A 245 15.11 5.57 -5.94
N LEU A 246 14.00 5.64 -5.20
CA LEU A 246 13.21 6.86 -5.06
C LEU A 246 14.09 8.01 -4.56
N ILE A 247 14.84 7.79 -3.48
CA ILE A 247 15.69 8.83 -2.89
C ILE A 247 16.85 9.21 -3.82
N ALA A 248 17.47 8.22 -4.49
CA ALA A 248 18.52 8.52 -5.47
C ALA A 248 18.01 9.40 -6.62
N VAL A 249 16.84 9.08 -7.16
CA VAL A 249 16.18 9.87 -8.21
C VAL A 249 15.74 11.24 -7.67
N THR A 250 15.21 11.31 -6.45
CA THR A 250 14.83 12.59 -5.82
C THR A 250 16.02 13.52 -5.69
N LYS A 251 17.19 13.03 -5.23
CA LYS A 251 18.42 13.83 -5.14
C LYS A 251 18.82 14.42 -6.50
N LEU A 252 18.64 13.67 -7.57
CA LEU A 252 18.93 14.14 -8.93
C LEU A 252 17.90 15.16 -9.42
N LEU A 253 16.62 14.94 -9.14
CA LEU A 253 15.54 15.85 -9.55
C LEU A 253 15.62 17.21 -8.86
N ILE A 254 15.90 17.24 -7.56
CA ILE A 254 16.02 18.51 -6.83
C ILE A 254 17.25 19.34 -7.24
N ALA A 255 18.26 18.72 -7.83
CA ALA A 255 19.44 19.38 -8.37
C ALA A 255 19.27 19.93 -9.80
N MET A 256 18.12 19.68 -10.44
CA MET A 256 17.80 20.22 -11.78
C MET A 256 17.08 21.54 -11.63
N ASP A 257 17.41 22.51 -12.48
CA ASP A 257 16.71 23.79 -12.51
C ASP A 257 15.25 23.63 -12.96
N ALA A 258 14.37 24.41 -12.37
CA ALA A 258 13.00 24.52 -12.85
C ALA A 258 12.95 25.29 -14.19
N PRO A 259 11.97 25.01 -15.08
CA PRO A 259 11.75 25.80 -16.28
C PRO A 259 11.52 27.29 -15.98
N GLU A 260 11.72 28.15 -16.98
CA GLU A 260 11.47 29.59 -16.87
C GLU A 260 10.06 29.87 -16.31
N ASP A 261 9.96 30.85 -15.42
CA ASP A 261 8.74 31.27 -14.72
C ASP A 261 8.00 30.11 -14.02
N THR A 262 8.75 29.10 -13.58
CA THR A 262 8.22 27.91 -12.91
C THR A 262 8.93 27.67 -11.57
N CYS A 263 8.17 27.25 -10.57
CA CYS A 263 8.68 26.76 -9.30
C CYS A 263 8.25 25.30 -9.09
N ILE A 264 9.20 24.42 -8.72
CA ILE A 264 8.91 23.02 -8.46
C ILE A 264 9.06 22.73 -6.97
N HIS A 265 8.02 22.13 -6.37
CA HIS A 265 7.96 21.79 -4.94
C HIS A 265 7.93 20.27 -4.77
N TYR A 266 9.00 19.68 -4.23
CA TYR A 266 9.11 18.24 -4.06
C TYR A 266 8.78 17.80 -2.64
N CYS A 267 8.04 16.68 -2.51
CA CYS A 267 7.79 15.97 -1.27
C CYS A 267 8.13 14.48 -1.46
N ALA A 268 9.12 13.96 -0.74
CA ALA A 268 9.38 12.52 -0.70
C ALA A 268 8.45 11.86 0.34
N TYR A 269 7.73 10.81 -0.07
CA TYR A 269 6.76 10.12 0.78
C TYR A 269 6.97 8.59 0.73
N HIS A 270 7.44 8.02 1.83
CA HIS A 270 7.70 6.59 1.98
C HIS A 270 7.73 6.15 3.45
N SER A 271 7.85 4.86 3.72
CA SER A 271 7.78 4.30 5.08
C SER A 271 9.04 4.53 5.95
N ARG A 272 10.17 4.98 5.38
CA ARG A 272 11.43 5.18 6.13
C ARG A 272 11.56 6.59 6.70
N TYR A 273 10.51 7.09 7.33
CA TYR A 273 10.51 8.23 8.22
C TYR A 273 10.12 7.78 9.63
N PRO A 274 10.63 8.42 10.71
CA PRO A 274 10.04 8.27 12.03
C PRO A 274 8.52 8.49 11.99
N LEU A 275 7.78 7.74 12.77
CA LEU A 275 6.31 7.72 12.72
C LEU A 275 5.69 9.12 12.80
N ALA A 276 6.16 9.99 13.71
CA ALA A 276 5.68 11.37 13.85
C ALA A 276 5.83 12.18 12.56
N ILE A 277 7.01 12.10 11.93
CA ILE A 277 7.31 12.85 10.70
C ILE A 277 6.47 12.30 9.55
N ARG A 278 6.36 10.98 9.43
CA ARG A 278 5.52 10.34 8.41
C ARG A 278 4.06 10.74 8.58
N SER A 279 3.53 10.70 9.79
CA SER A 279 2.16 11.13 10.10
C SER A 279 1.92 12.59 9.76
N HIS A 280 2.92 13.47 9.99
CA HIS A 280 2.83 14.88 9.62
C HIS A 280 2.72 15.05 8.09
N ILE A 281 3.55 14.34 7.31
CA ILE A 281 3.46 14.33 5.83
C ILE A 281 2.07 13.86 5.40
N GLU A 282 1.61 12.75 5.97
CA GLU A 282 0.32 12.14 5.65
C GLU A 282 -0.84 13.11 5.93
N ASN A 283 -0.86 13.74 7.10
CA ASN A 283 -1.91 14.70 7.47
C ASN A 283 -1.92 15.92 6.54
N LYS A 284 -0.76 16.44 6.15
CA LYS A 284 -0.65 17.53 5.18
C LYS A 284 -1.18 17.12 3.81
N LEU A 285 -0.75 15.97 3.30
CA LEU A 285 -1.21 15.46 2.00
C LEU A 285 -2.69 15.10 2.02
N ASP A 286 -3.20 14.45 3.07
CA ASP A 286 -4.62 14.12 3.22
C ASP A 286 -5.50 15.38 3.24
N THR A 287 -5.01 16.47 3.83
CA THR A 287 -5.73 17.76 3.85
C THR A 287 -5.73 18.42 2.48
N ILE A 288 -4.56 18.56 1.84
CA ILE A 288 -4.40 19.27 0.57
C ILE A 288 -5.04 18.50 -0.59
N LEU A 289 -4.92 17.18 -0.59
CA LEU A 289 -5.40 16.30 -1.67
C LEU A 289 -6.85 15.84 -1.46
N ASN A 290 -7.53 16.29 -0.41
CA ASN A 290 -8.98 16.13 -0.27
C ASN A 290 -9.69 17.19 -1.12
N ARG A 291 -9.74 16.95 -2.43
CA ARG A 291 -10.26 17.91 -3.43
C ARG A 291 -11.73 17.68 -3.78
N LYS A 292 -12.54 17.28 -2.79
CA LYS A 292 -14.00 17.19 -2.94
C LYS A 292 -14.61 18.57 -3.19
N ASP A 293 -14.05 19.59 -2.56
CA ASP A 293 -14.30 20.99 -2.86
C ASP A 293 -13.17 21.54 -3.74
N LYS A 294 -13.51 22.02 -4.93
CA LYS A 294 -12.53 22.55 -5.91
C LYS A 294 -11.82 23.82 -5.43
N SER A 295 -12.46 24.61 -4.58
CA SER A 295 -11.88 25.86 -4.08
C SER A 295 -10.82 25.64 -3.01
N SER A 296 -10.87 24.52 -2.29
CA SER A 296 -10.02 24.24 -1.13
C SER A 296 -8.51 24.28 -1.42
N ILE A 297 -8.10 23.96 -2.64
CA ILE A 297 -6.67 23.96 -3.03
C ILE A 297 -6.03 25.37 -2.95
N TRP A 298 -6.85 26.42 -3.07
CA TRP A 298 -6.41 27.82 -3.03
C TRP A 298 -6.48 28.43 -1.63
N GLU A 299 -6.93 27.67 -0.62
CA GLU A 299 -7.03 28.11 0.76
C GLU A 299 -5.66 28.03 1.47
N THR A 300 -5.47 28.90 2.46
CA THR A 300 -4.24 28.99 3.26
C THR A 300 -4.01 27.72 4.09
N GLU A 301 -5.01 27.29 4.87
CA GLU A 301 -4.85 26.16 5.80
C GLU A 301 -5.02 24.79 5.13
N LYS A 302 -5.83 24.71 4.08
CA LYS A 302 -6.22 23.44 3.43
C LYS A 302 -5.65 23.25 2.04
N GLY A 303 -4.90 24.23 1.52
CA GLY A 303 -4.38 24.22 0.18
C GLY A 303 -2.90 24.56 0.10
N VAL A 304 -2.54 25.27 -0.95
CA VAL A 304 -1.15 25.64 -1.27
C VAL A 304 -0.87 27.13 -1.19
N ALA A 305 -1.83 27.95 -0.75
CA ALA A 305 -1.73 29.42 -0.77
C ALA A 305 -0.48 29.96 -0.05
N ASP A 306 -0.15 29.42 1.12
CA ASP A 306 1.04 29.84 1.88
C ASP A 306 2.33 29.58 1.10
N THR A 307 2.43 28.42 0.43
CA THR A 307 3.57 28.10 -0.42
C THR A 307 3.66 29.07 -1.61
N LEU A 308 2.53 29.39 -2.24
CA LEU A 308 2.48 30.30 -3.39
C LEU A 308 2.89 31.72 -3.02
N ALA A 309 2.52 32.20 -1.82
CA ALA A 309 2.85 33.54 -1.35
C ALA A 309 4.38 33.79 -1.23
N GLY A 310 5.15 32.74 -0.99
CA GLY A 310 6.61 32.81 -0.87
C GLY A 310 7.36 32.85 -2.21
N HIS A 311 6.68 32.68 -3.37
CA HIS A 311 7.33 32.49 -4.66
C HIS A 311 6.65 33.32 -5.75
N PRO A 312 7.40 34.19 -6.49
CA PRO A 312 6.81 35.10 -7.48
C PRO A 312 6.40 34.41 -8.80
N GLN A 313 6.97 33.24 -9.13
CA GLN A 313 6.72 32.54 -10.39
C GLN A 313 5.25 32.30 -10.64
N LYS A 314 4.83 32.29 -11.91
CA LYS A 314 3.45 32.05 -12.30
C LYS A 314 3.06 30.58 -12.22
N ASN A 315 3.97 29.68 -12.63
CA ASN A 315 3.73 28.24 -12.66
C ASN A 315 4.27 27.56 -11.41
N HIS A 316 3.47 26.73 -10.76
CA HIS A 316 3.89 25.95 -9.60
C HIS A 316 3.54 24.47 -9.79
N ILE A 317 4.56 23.64 -9.72
CA ILE A 317 4.43 22.18 -9.86
C ILE A 317 4.72 21.55 -8.50
N PHE A 318 3.70 20.94 -7.90
CA PHE A 318 3.85 20.18 -6.66
C PHE A 318 4.00 18.70 -7.00
N VAL A 319 5.11 18.09 -6.60
CA VAL A 319 5.44 16.71 -6.97
C VAL A 319 5.61 15.88 -5.72
N VAL A 320 4.74 14.90 -5.53
CA VAL A 320 4.89 13.88 -4.49
C VAL A 320 5.63 12.69 -5.10
N LEU A 321 6.89 12.48 -4.66
CA LEU A 321 7.66 11.30 -5.01
C LEU A 321 7.37 10.23 -3.96
N ALA A 322 6.64 9.19 -4.33
CA ALA A 322 6.19 8.20 -3.36
C ALA A 322 6.59 6.77 -3.71
N SER A 323 6.82 5.98 -2.66
CA SER A 323 6.83 4.53 -2.72
C SER A 323 5.38 3.99 -2.78
N PRO A 324 5.13 2.66 -2.85
CA PRO A 324 3.78 2.10 -2.84
C PRO A 324 2.87 2.52 -1.68
N VAL A 325 3.38 3.22 -0.66
CA VAL A 325 2.54 3.77 0.43
C VAL A 325 1.44 4.73 -0.06
N ALA A 326 1.60 5.34 -1.26
CA ALA A 326 0.60 6.21 -1.85
C ALA A 326 -0.53 5.44 -2.55
N GLU A 327 -0.39 4.13 -2.76
CA GLU A 327 -1.37 3.31 -3.48
C GLU A 327 -2.54 2.88 -2.58
N VAL A 328 -2.29 2.68 -1.29
CA VAL A 328 -3.22 2.04 -0.35
C VAL A 328 -3.63 2.98 0.78
N GLY A 329 -4.91 2.91 1.18
CA GLY A 329 -5.41 3.55 2.39
C GLY A 329 -5.50 5.08 2.35
N ARG A 330 -5.32 5.73 1.18
CA ARG A 330 -5.34 7.19 1.04
C ARG A 330 -6.45 7.66 0.11
N ASP A 331 -7.04 8.79 0.45
CA ASP A 331 -8.11 9.41 -0.35
C ASP A 331 -7.60 10.60 -1.17
N HIS A 332 -6.39 10.50 -1.68
CA HIS A 332 -5.71 11.54 -2.46
C HIS A 332 -6.31 11.70 -3.86
N ASP A 333 -6.32 12.94 -4.35
CA ASP A 333 -6.78 13.32 -5.68
C ASP A 333 -5.72 14.17 -6.41
N TYR A 334 -4.83 13.50 -7.15
CA TYR A 334 -3.78 14.13 -7.95
C TYR A 334 -4.31 14.57 -9.32
N ASP A 335 -3.64 15.54 -9.96
CA ASP A 335 -3.95 15.96 -11.32
C ASP A 335 -3.43 14.99 -12.37
N TRP A 336 -2.24 14.45 -12.13
CA TRP A 336 -1.54 13.55 -13.02
C TRP A 336 -0.59 12.61 -12.25
N ALA A 337 -0.09 11.59 -12.96
CA ALA A 337 0.93 10.70 -12.39
C ALA A 337 1.99 10.27 -13.40
N VAL A 338 3.21 10.01 -12.88
CA VAL A 338 4.29 9.28 -13.55
C VAL A 338 4.55 8.00 -12.77
N VAL A 339 4.53 6.85 -13.44
CA VAL A 339 4.56 5.55 -12.80
C VAL A 339 5.78 4.76 -13.25
N GLU A 340 6.70 4.46 -12.34
CA GLU A 340 7.68 3.41 -12.56
C GLU A 340 6.98 2.05 -12.48
N PRO A 341 7.01 1.20 -13.53
CA PRO A 341 6.23 -0.02 -13.57
C PRO A 341 6.76 -1.09 -12.61
N SER A 342 5.83 -1.80 -11.98
CA SER A 342 6.16 -2.95 -11.13
C SER A 342 5.10 -4.05 -11.21
N SER A 343 3.84 -3.69 -11.47
CA SER A 343 2.73 -4.62 -11.64
C SER A 343 1.53 -3.90 -12.24
N MET A 344 0.64 -4.67 -12.89
CA MET A 344 -0.65 -4.15 -13.35
C MET A 344 -1.52 -3.71 -12.18
N ARG A 345 -1.46 -4.44 -11.05
CA ARG A 345 -2.12 -4.05 -9.80
C ARG A 345 -1.74 -2.63 -9.38
N SER A 346 -0.44 -2.34 -9.25
CA SER A 346 0.06 -1.02 -8.86
C SER A 346 -0.35 0.07 -9.85
N ILE A 347 -0.33 -0.20 -11.14
CA ILE A 347 -0.77 0.76 -12.18
C ILE A 347 -2.24 1.15 -11.96
N ILE A 348 -3.12 0.18 -11.76
CA ILE A 348 -4.57 0.42 -11.59
C ILE A 348 -4.86 1.12 -10.26
N GLN A 349 -4.24 0.69 -9.15
CA GLN A 349 -4.45 1.29 -7.84
C GLN A 349 -4.00 2.74 -7.80
N LEU A 350 -2.82 3.02 -8.35
CA LEU A 350 -2.30 4.37 -8.43
C LEU A 350 -3.15 5.25 -9.36
N ALA A 351 -3.58 4.74 -10.51
CA ALA A 351 -4.50 5.46 -11.39
C ALA A 351 -5.79 5.86 -10.66
N GLY A 352 -6.24 5.03 -9.71
CA GLY A 352 -7.35 5.35 -8.81
C GLY A 352 -7.17 6.60 -7.95
N ARG A 353 -5.96 7.15 -7.85
CA ARG A 353 -5.62 8.39 -7.12
C ARG A 353 -5.58 9.63 -8.02
N VAL A 354 -5.68 9.45 -9.34
CA VAL A 354 -5.69 10.56 -10.31
C VAL A 354 -7.12 10.93 -10.64
N VAL A 355 -7.46 12.21 -10.53
CA VAL A 355 -8.82 12.76 -10.76
C VAL A 355 -9.88 11.93 -10.04
N ARG A 356 -9.64 11.66 -8.75
CA ARG A 356 -10.43 10.71 -7.96
C ARG A 356 -11.84 11.22 -7.68
N HIS A 357 -11.95 12.43 -7.14
CA HIS A 357 -13.22 13.01 -6.69
C HIS A 357 -13.83 13.95 -7.70
N ARG A 358 -13.01 14.54 -8.56
CA ARG A 358 -13.44 15.54 -9.54
C ARG A 358 -14.14 14.90 -10.74
N GLU A 359 -15.18 15.54 -11.24
CA GLU A 359 -15.82 15.19 -12.50
C GLU A 359 -15.20 16.01 -13.63
N LEU A 360 -14.92 15.36 -14.76
CA LEU A 360 -14.47 16.02 -15.97
C LEU A 360 -15.68 16.42 -16.81
N SER A 361 -15.72 17.70 -17.20
CA SER A 361 -16.77 18.22 -18.09
C SER A 361 -16.48 17.91 -19.56
N GLU A 362 -15.22 17.71 -19.91
CA GLU A 362 -14.74 17.47 -21.28
C GLU A 362 -13.76 16.29 -21.30
N GLN A 363 -13.58 15.72 -22.48
CA GLN A 363 -12.58 14.69 -22.72
C GLN A 363 -11.17 15.26 -22.52
N LEU A 364 -10.29 14.47 -21.88
CA LEU A 364 -8.88 14.82 -21.77
C LEU A 364 -8.26 14.97 -23.16
N LYS A 365 -7.58 16.08 -23.39
CA LYS A 365 -6.88 16.36 -24.66
C LYS A 365 -5.55 15.61 -24.77
N SER A 366 -5.02 15.16 -23.65
CA SER A 366 -3.77 14.40 -23.55
C SER A 366 -3.86 13.40 -22.38
N PRO A 367 -3.06 12.33 -22.39
CA PRO A 367 -2.96 11.40 -21.26
C PRO A 367 -2.52 12.13 -20.00
N ASN A 368 -3.11 11.75 -18.86
CA ASN A 368 -2.78 12.28 -17.54
C ASN A 368 -1.98 11.30 -16.68
N ILE A 369 -1.66 10.12 -17.19
CA ILE A 369 -0.83 9.13 -16.51
C ILE A 369 0.24 8.65 -17.48
N PHE A 370 1.50 8.93 -17.17
CA PHE A 370 2.64 8.42 -17.91
C PHE A 370 3.19 7.17 -17.23
N LEU A 371 3.15 6.04 -17.94
CA LEU A 371 3.77 4.79 -17.54
C LEU A 371 5.16 4.74 -18.14
N LEU A 372 6.21 4.78 -17.31
CA LEU A 372 7.57 4.59 -17.82
C LEU A 372 7.68 3.21 -18.46
N ASN A 373 8.34 3.12 -19.61
CA ASN A 373 8.40 1.85 -20.34
C ASN A 373 9.20 0.78 -19.60
N GLU A 374 10.16 1.15 -18.74
CA GLU A 374 10.98 0.23 -17.94
C GLU A 374 11.13 0.77 -16.52
N ASN A 375 11.41 -0.10 -15.55
CA ASN A 375 11.82 0.31 -14.20
C ASN A 375 13.34 0.35 -14.07
N LEU A 376 13.84 0.87 -12.96
CA LEU A 376 15.28 1.01 -12.72
C LEU A 376 16.02 -0.33 -12.74
N LYS A 377 15.40 -1.42 -12.26
CA LYS A 377 15.99 -2.76 -12.31
C LYS A 377 16.21 -3.24 -13.75
N ALA A 378 15.24 -2.99 -14.63
CA ALA A 378 15.35 -3.30 -16.07
C ALA A 378 16.40 -2.45 -16.75
N LEU A 379 16.47 -1.14 -16.44
CA LEU A 379 17.53 -0.25 -16.93
C LEU A 379 18.93 -0.70 -16.53
N LYS A 380 19.07 -1.33 -15.35
CA LYS A 380 20.32 -1.96 -14.88
C LYS A 380 20.57 -3.37 -15.43
N GLY A 381 19.72 -3.87 -16.32
CA GLY A 381 19.88 -5.18 -16.93
C GLY A 381 19.60 -6.36 -15.98
N GLN A 382 18.85 -6.14 -14.89
CA GLN A 382 18.50 -7.21 -13.97
C GLN A 382 17.50 -8.18 -14.61
N ARG A 383 17.62 -9.46 -14.26
CA ARG A 383 16.76 -10.52 -14.81
C ARG A 383 15.35 -10.51 -14.20
N ILE A 384 15.21 -10.17 -12.92
CA ILE A 384 13.94 -10.10 -12.19
C ILE A 384 13.71 -8.63 -11.85
N CYS A 385 12.70 -8.03 -12.46
CA CYS A 385 12.46 -6.60 -12.36
C CYS A 385 11.17 -6.26 -11.62
N PHE A 386 10.13 -7.09 -11.74
CA PHE A 386 8.81 -6.87 -11.17
C PHE A 386 8.54 -7.83 -10.00
N GLU A 387 9.38 -7.73 -8.96
CA GLU A 387 9.35 -8.64 -7.80
C GLU A 387 8.67 -8.03 -6.57
N ARG A 388 9.18 -6.90 -6.08
CA ARG A 388 8.70 -6.25 -4.84
C ARG A 388 8.65 -4.72 -5.01
N PRO A 389 7.45 -4.17 -5.25
CA PRO A 389 6.18 -4.84 -5.50
C PRO A 389 6.13 -5.48 -6.89
N GLY A 390 5.43 -6.62 -6.99
CA GLY A 390 5.27 -7.34 -8.25
C GLY A 390 5.10 -8.84 -8.01
N PHE A 391 5.14 -9.60 -9.10
CA PHE A 391 4.79 -11.02 -9.09
C PHE A 391 5.88 -11.93 -9.66
N GLU A 392 7.00 -11.38 -10.12
CA GLU A 392 8.12 -12.17 -10.61
C GLU A 392 8.84 -12.91 -9.49
N MET A 393 9.29 -14.10 -9.80
CA MET A 393 10.09 -14.94 -8.92
C MET A 393 11.10 -15.76 -9.75
N PRO A 394 12.16 -16.34 -9.17
CA PRO A 394 13.22 -17.00 -9.92
C PRO A 394 12.77 -18.09 -10.91
N ARG A 395 11.61 -18.71 -10.66
CA ARG A 395 11.06 -19.80 -11.49
C ARG A 395 9.89 -19.35 -12.39
N LEU A 396 9.43 -18.11 -12.25
CA LEU A 396 8.27 -17.61 -12.96
C LEU A 396 8.47 -16.12 -13.26
N GLY A 397 8.69 -15.76 -14.51
CA GLY A 397 9.01 -14.39 -14.89
C GLY A 397 8.52 -14.03 -16.29
N LEU A 398 8.67 -12.75 -16.61
CA LEU A 398 8.38 -12.17 -17.91
C LEU A 398 9.53 -12.39 -18.88
N ALA A 399 9.21 -12.47 -20.17
CA ALA A 399 10.19 -12.58 -21.24
C ALA A 399 10.86 -11.23 -21.56
N ASN A 400 10.23 -10.13 -21.20
CA ASN A 400 10.70 -8.76 -21.40
C ASN A 400 10.18 -7.85 -20.29
N HIS A 401 10.83 -6.71 -20.04
CA HIS A 401 10.44 -5.75 -19.02
C HIS A 401 10.12 -4.35 -19.59
N ASP A 402 10.10 -4.19 -20.92
CA ASP A 402 9.62 -3.00 -21.60
C ASP A 402 8.09 -3.10 -21.77
N LEU A 403 7.34 -2.22 -21.12
CA LEU A 403 5.87 -2.19 -21.17
C LEU A 403 5.31 -2.15 -22.59
N LYS A 404 6.02 -1.53 -23.54
CA LYS A 404 5.62 -1.52 -24.96
C LYS A 404 5.52 -2.90 -25.60
N LYS A 405 6.22 -3.89 -25.00
CA LYS A 405 6.27 -5.27 -25.50
C LYS A 405 5.40 -6.25 -24.68
N ILE A 406 4.94 -5.83 -23.50
CA ILE A 406 4.24 -6.71 -22.56
C ILE A 406 2.88 -6.20 -22.10
N LEU A 407 2.42 -5.04 -22.61
CA LEU A 407 1.06 -4.52 -22.39
C LEU A 407 0.40 -4.21 -23.73
N ASP A 408 -0.88 -4.55 -23.81
CA ASP A 408 -1.76 -4.15 -24.90
C ASP A 408 -2.43 -2.80 -24.56
N ILE A 409 -2.76 -2.00 -25.56
CA ILE A 409 -3.24 -0.63 -25.38
C ILE A 409 -4.55 -0.57 -24.57
N ASP A 410 -5.42 -1.53 -24.71
CA ASP A 410 -6.69 -1.65 -24.00
C ASP A 410 -6.53 -1.95 -22.50
N GLN A 411 -5.33 -2.33 -22.06
CA GLN A 411 -5.00 -2.59 -20.66
C GLN A 411 -4.61 -1.31 -19.89
N TYR A 412 -4.25 -0.23 -20.60
CA TYR A 412 -3.83 1.02 -19.97
C TYR A 412 -4.44 2.29 -20.58
N ASN A 413 -5.29 2.20 -21.60
CA ASN A 413 -5.93 3.35 -22.21
C ASN A 413 -7.40 3.06 -22.59
N PRO A 414 -8.38 3.44 -21.72
CA PRO A 414 -8.22 4.01 -20.37
C PRO A 414 -7.76 2.99 -19.32
N ILE A 415 -7.28 3.48 -18.16
CA ILE A 415 -6.92 2.62 -17.01
C ILE A 415 -8.15 2.41 -16.14
N ASP A 416 -8.60 1.15 -16.05
CA ASP A 416 -9.67 0.71 -15.15
C ASP A 416 -9.36 -0.66 -14.54
N SER A 417 -10.31 -1.23 -13.80
CA SER A 417 -10.14 -2.52 -13.12
C SER A 417 -10.27 -3.74 -14.02
N THR A 418 -10.70 -3.58 -15.27
CA THR A 418 -10.99 -4.70 -16.19
C THR A 418 -9.85 -5.71 -16.30
N PRO A 419 -8.58 -5.31 -16.50
CA PRO A 419 -7.47 -6.27 -16.61
C PRO A 419 -7.31 -7.18 -15.39
N ARG A 420 -7.65 -6.68 -14.20
CA ARG A 420 -7.51 -7.45 -12.95
C ARG A 420 -8.66 -8.39 -12.68
N ILE A 421 -9.89 -7.98 -13.00
CA ILE A 421 -11.11 -8.73 -12.67
C ILE A 421 -11.52 -9.73 -13.75
N GLU A 422 -11.12 -9.51 -15.02
CA GLU A 422 -11.45 -10.40 -16.13
C GLU A 422 -10.56 -11.65 -16.12
N GLU A 423 -11.16 -12.81 -16.34
CA GLU A 423 -10.42 -14.06 -16.44
C GLU A 423 -9.63 -14.13 -17.77
N ILE A 424 -8.33 -14.43 -17.68
CA ILE A 424 -7.47 -14.53 -18.86
C ILE A 424 -7.84 -15.75 -19.69
N LYS A 425 -8.12 -15.54 -20.98
CA LYS A 425 -8.52 -16.59 -21.93
C LYS A 425 -7.34 -17.27 -22.61
N GLU A 426 -6.32 -16.48 -22.94
CA GLU A 426 -5.15 -16.95 -23.67
C GLU A 426 -3.87 -16.58 -22.94
N ILE A 427 -2.96 -17.53 -22.82
CA ILE A 427 -1.68 -17.37 -22.16
C ILE A 427 -0.60 -17.50 -23.23
N GLN A 428 0.10 -16.41 -23.48
CA GLN A 428 1.22 -16.39 -24.40
C GLN A 428 2.54 -16.50 -23.64
N LYS A 429 3.34 -17.49 -24.01
CA LYS A 429 4.64 -17.77 -23.39
C LYS A 429 5.65 -18.23 -24.44
N ASN A 430 6.89 -17.84 -24.26
CA ASN A 430 8.03 -18.34 -25.02
C ASN A 430 9.08 -18.96 -24.06
N PRO A 431 10.22 -19.52 -24.54
CA PRO A 431 11.26 -20.10 -23.69
C PRO A 431 11.83 -19.14 -22.62
N ASN A 432 11.75 -17.82 -22.87
CA ASN A 432 12.29 -16.79 -21.96
C ASN A 432 11.29 -16.34 -20.88
N GLY A 433 10.00 -16.65 -21.03
CA GLY A 433 8.97 -16.27 -20.06
C GLY A 433 7.64 -15.89 -20.69
N TYR A 434 6.78 -15.25 -19.89
CA TYR A 434 5.46 -14.78 -20.30
C TYR A 434 5.57 -13.47 -21.10
N LEU A 435 4.66 -13.30 -22.08
CA LEU A 435 4.71 -12.18 -23.03
C LEU A 435 3.82 -11.01 -22.63
N ASN A 436 2.87 -11.19 -21.72
CA ASN A 436 1.97 -10.13 -21.28
C ASN A 436 1.98 -10.03 -19.74
N LEU A 437 2.12 -8.81 -19.20
CA LEU A 437 2.23 -8.53 -17.77
C LEU A 437 0.96 -8.93 -17.02
N ASN A 438 -0.21 -8.56 -17.54
CA ASN A 438 -1.48 -8.88 -16.88
C ASN A 438 -1.73 -10.39 -16.82
N ALA A 439 -1.53 -11.09 -17.94
CA ALA A 439 -1.66 -12.55 -18.00
C ALA A 439 -0.67 -13.24 -17.05
N PHE A 440 0.56 -12.75 -16.99
CA PHE A 440 1.58 -13.26 -16.08
C PHE A 440 1.15 -13.14 -14.60
N GLU A 441 0.60 -11.99 -14.19
CA GLU A 441 0.14 -11.81 -12.79
C GLU A 441 -0.99 -12.76 -12.42
N HIS A 442 -1.96 -12.96 -13.30
CA HIS A 442 -3.03 -13.94 -13.08
C HIS A 442 -2.49 -15.37 -12.91
N ILE A 443 -1.46 -15.73 -13.67
CA ILE A 443 -0.81 -17.05 -13.58
C ILE A 443 -0.03 -17.16 -12.27
N ALA A 444 0.73 -16.13 -11.91
CA ALA A 444 1.51 -16.12 -10.67
C ALA A 444 0.61 -16.28 -9.44
N LEU A 445 -0.55 -15.58 -9.43
CA LEU A 445 -1.58 -15.75 -8.40
C LEU A 445 -2.16 -17.16 -8.39
N ALA A 446 -2.57 -17.69 -9.55
CA ALA A 446 -3.12 -19.04 -9.64
C ALA A 446 -2.10 -20.09 -9.19
N TRP A 447 -0.83 -19.91 -9.57
CA TRP A 447 0.25 -20.81 -9.14
C TRP A 447 0.47 -20.78 -7.64
N GLN A 448 0.49 -19.59 -7.02
CA GLN A 448 0.66 -19.43 -5.57
C GLN A 448 -0.51 -20.01 -4.79
N LEU A 449 -1.73 -19.90 -5.31
CA LEU A 449 -2.93 -20.32 -4.61
C LEU A 449 -3.23 -21.81 -4.79
N PHE A 450 -3.10 -22.36 -6.00
CA PHE A 450 -3.61 -23.69 -6.35
C PHE A 450 -2.55 -24.76 -6.58
N SER A 451 -1.26 -24.38 -6.78
CA SER A 451 -0.23 -25.34 -7.15
C SER A 451 0.64 -25.75 -5.98
N GLY A 452 0.74 -27.07 -5.71
CA GLY A 452 1.66 -27.66 -4.74
C GLY A 452 1.11 -27.75 -3.30
N ASP A 453 1.79 -28.58 -2.49
CA ASP A 453 1.33 -28.96 -1.14
C ASP A 453 1.59 -27.88 -0.08
N LYS A 454 2.55 -26.99 -0.32
CA LYS A 454 2.90 -25.86 0.58
C LYS A 454 2.23 -24.54 0.18
N LYS A 455 1.19 -24.59 -0.65
CA LYS A 455 0.46 -23.42 -1.13
C LYS A 455 -0.86 -23.24 -0.39
N ALA A 456 -1.57 -22.17 -0.69
CA ALA A 456 -2.84 -21.86 -0.02
C ALA A 456 -3.86 -23.01 -0.10
N LYS A 457 -3.79 -23.82 -1.17
CA LYS A 457 -4.63 -25.00 -1.41
C LYS A 457 -4.71 -25.97 -0.22
N VAL A 458 -3.70 -26.05 0.64
CA VAL A 458 -3.73 -26.94 1.82
C VAL A 458 -4.92 -26.65 2.74
N TRP A 459 -5.42 -25.40 2.76
CA TRP A 459 -6.52 -24.98 3.64
C TRP A 459 -7.90 -25.43 3.17
N TRP A 460 -8.04 -26.01 1.99
CA TRP A 460 -9.31 -26.55 1.50
C TRP A 460 -9.22 -27.92 0.84
N ALA A 461 -8.04 -28.37 0.43
CA ALA A 461 -7.90 -29.64 -0.27
C ALA A 461 -7.84 -30.86 0.66
N ASN A 462 -7.44 -30.66 1.90
CA ASN A 462 -7.31 -31.71 2.92
C ASN A 462 -8.13 -31.35 4.17
N THR A 463 -8.17 -32.27 5.14
CA THR A 463 -8.70 -31.94 6.47
C THR A 463 -7.94 -30.74 7.04
N PRO A 464 -8.62 -29.78 7.70
CA PRO A 464 -7.98 -28.57 8.19
C PRO A 464 -6.67 -28.84 8.93
N TYR A 465 -5.59 -28.25 8.45
CA TYR A 465 -4.29 -28.39 9.09
C TYR A 465 -4.24 -27.53 10.35
N TRP A 466 -4.39 -28.13 11.50
CA TRP A 466 -4.17 -27.52 12.82
C TRP A 466 -2.69 -27.54 13.22
N CYS A 467 -1.84 -28.08 12.35
CA CYS A 467 -0.43 -28.26 12.63
C CYS A 467 0.29 -26.91 12.66
N GLY A 468 0.89 -26.57 13.79
CA GLY A 468 1.70 -25.35 13.96
C GLY A 468 2.87 -25.26 12.99
N GLU A 469 3.38 -26.38 12.47
CA GLU A 469 4.44 -26.39 11.48
C GLU A 469 3.99 -25.87 10.11
N VAL A 470 2.78 -26.22 9.65
CA VAL A 470 2.21 -25.66 8.42
C VAL A 470 1.96 -24.16 8.59
N GLN A 471 1.48 -23.74 9.76
CA GLN A 471 1.31 -22.31 10.08
C GLN A 471 2.64 -21.56 10.05
N ARG A 472 3.72 -22.14 10.62
CA ARG A 472 5.07 -21.55 10.56
C ARG A 472 5.62 -21.42 9.14
N GLN A 473 5.36 -22.41 8.28
CA GLN A 473 5.79 -22.38 6.87
C GLN A 473 5.00 -21.40 6.01
N GLN A 474 3.87 -20.91 6.49
CA GLN A 474 2.97 -19.98 5.81
C GLN A 474 2.63 -18.79 6.73
N ARG A 475 3.65 -18.23 7.36
CA ARG A 475 3.49 -17.04 8.20
C ARG A 475 3.02 -15.85 7.36
N PHE A 476 2.22 -15.03 7.97
CA PHE A 476 1.88 -13.74 7.40
C PHE A 476 3.08 -12.81 7.53
N ARG A 477 3.37 -12.08 6.48
CA ARG A 477 4.58 -11.24 6.41
C ARG A 477 5.80 -12.00 6.90
N ASP A 478 6.13 -13.07 6.16
CA ASP A 478 7.41 -13.81 6.33
C ASP A 478 8.55 -12.88 5.90
N SER A 479 8.62 -11.74 6.58
CA SER A 479 9.62 -10.70 6.41
C SER A 479 10.85 -11.09 7.24
N ILE A 480 12.00 -10.64 6.79
CA ILE A 480 13.21 -10.55 7.59
C ILE A 480 12.83 -9.82 8.88
N ASP A 481 13.27 -10.33 10.02
CA ASP A 481 13.07 -9.67 11.31
C ASP A 481 13.59 -8.24 11.21
N ASP A 482 12.90 -7.31 11.82
CA ASP A 482 13.26 -5.89 11.82
C ASP A 482 13.52 -5.38 13.24
N GLU A 483 14.48 -4.49 13.34
CA GLU A 483 14.93 -3.89 14.59
C GLU A 483 14.33 -2.49 14.78
N PRO A 484 13.83 -2.15 15.97
CA PRO A 484 13.24 -0.85 16.25
C PRO A 484 14.30 0.20 16.63
N TYR A 485 14.31 1.30 15.89
CA TYR A 485 15.12 2.48 16.16
C TYR A 485 14.23 3.68 16.42
N TYR A 486 14.67 4.56 17.29
CA TYR A 486 13.92 5.74 17.72
C TYR A 486 14.74 7.00 17.49
N LEU A 487 14.15 7.99 16.83
CA LEU A 487 14.72 9.31 16.74
C LEU A 487 14.26 10.11 17.96
N LEU A 488 15.15 10.37 18.92
CA LEU A 488 14.85 11.11 20.14
C LEU A 488 15.40 12.52 20.11
N ILE A 489 14.68 13.42 20.74
CA ILE A 489 15.05 14.81 20.97
C ILE A 489 14.93 15.07 22.49
N GLU A 490 16.04 15.34 23.12
CA GLU A 490 16.07 15.55 24.58
C GLU A 490 15.55 16.94 24.97
N ASN A 491 15.88 17.96 24.17
CA ASN A 491 15.37 19.31 24.29
C ASN A 491 15.49 20.07 22.95
N GLU A 492 14.83 21.21 22.82
CA GLU A 492 14.75 22.00 21.57
C GLU A 492 16.10 22.50 21.04
N TYR A 493 17.12 22.55 21.88
CA TYR A 493 18.46 23.05 21.54
C TYR A 493 19.43 21.94 21.10
N GLN A 494 19.02 20.68 21.18
CA GLN A 494 19.84 19.53 20.83
C GLN A 494 19.42 18.91 19.49
N ASN A 495 20.41 18.44 18.75
CA ASN A 495 20.15 17.68 17.53
C ASN A 495 19.49 16.33 17.84
N PRO A 496 18.52 15.89 17.02
CA PRO A 496 17.94 14.57 17.13
C PRO A 496 19.01 13.47 17.11
N ARG A 497 18.84 12.43 17.94
CA ARG A 497 19.76 11.30 18.01
C ARG A 497 19.00 9.98 17.84
N TRP A 498 19.61 9.05 17.13
CA TRP A 498 19.09 7.70 16.98
C TRP A 498 19.41 6.86 18.21
N HIS A 499 18.41 6.10 18.66
CA HIS A 499 18.50 5.14 19.74
C HIS A 499 17.97 3.79 19.23
N TRP A 500 18.54 2.71 19.72
CA TRP A 500 18.10 1.35 19.44
C TRP A 500 17.41 0.75 20.66
N LEU A 501 16.25 0.11 20.47
CA LEU A 501 15.59 -0.66 21.50
C LEU A 501 16.03 -2.12 21.39
N ASN A 502 16.88 -2.56 22.32
CA ASN A 502 17.29 -3.94 22.39
C ASN A 502 16.17 -4.80 23.01
N GLU A 503 15.34 -5.40 22.16
CA GLU A 503 14.23 -6.27 22.58
C GLU A 503 14.73 -7.65 23.06
N ASN A 504 16.01 -8.01 22.84
CA ASN A 504 16.60 -9.25 23.31
C ASN A 504 16.97 -9.23 24.80
N GLN A 505 16.94 -8.06 25.45
CA GLN A 505 17.11 -7.89 26.88
C GLN A 505 15.76 -7.80 27.58
N TYR A 506 15.69 -8.26 28.83
CA TYR A 506 14.49 -8.15 29.64
C TYR A 506 14.80 -7.45 30.97
N PRO A 507 14.17 -6.28 31.28
CA PRO A 507 13.30 -5.51 30.38
C PRO A 507 14.08 -4.96 29.17
N PRO A 508 13.41 -4.67 28.02
CA PRO A 508 14.03 -4.06 26.86
C PRO A 508 14.75 -2.74 27.23
N VAL A 509 15.94 -2.54 26.68
CA VAL A 509 16.77 -1.37 27.00
C VAL A 509 16.97 -0.52 25.76
N MET A 510 16.69 0.78 25.91
CA MET A 510 16.97 1.78 24.88
C MET A 510 18.37 2.35 25.05
N THR A 511 19.20 2.29 24.00
CA THR A 511 20.59 2.72 24.03
C THR A 511 20.97 3.54 22.78
N THR A 512 21.96 4.40 22.91
CA THR A 512 22.59 5.11 21.80
C THR A 512 23.64 4.28 21.05
N GLU A 513 24.04 3.15 21.62
CA GLU A 513 24.90 2.17 20.93
C GLU A 513 24.04 1.36 19.96
N THR A 514 24.07 1.74 18.70
CA THR A 514 23.25 1.14 17.64
C THR A 514 24.06 0.12 16.84
N PRO A 515 23.45 -1.02 16.45
CA PRO A 515 24.11 -2.04 15.59
C PRO A 515 24.46 -1.52 14.19
N VAL A 516 23.84 -0.41 13.77
CA VAL A 516 24.04 0.23 12.47
C VAL A 516 24.53 1.65 12.66
N THR A 517 25.23 2.21 11.67
CA THR A 517 25.73 3.59 11.72
C THR A 517 24.70 4.53 11.09
N PHE A 518 24.32 5.57 11.82
CA PHE A 518 23.47 6.66 11.31
C PHE A 518 24.29 7.91 11.02
N ASN A 519 24.29 8.32 9.77
CA ASN A 519 24.91 9.55 9.29
C ASN A 519 23.83 10.60 8.99
N THR A 520 24.11 11.87 9.24
CA THR A 520 23.21 12.97 8.88
C THR A 520 23.69 13.64 7.60
N LEU A 521 22.84 13.69 6.59
CA LEU A 521 23.08 14.45 5.37
C LEU A 521 22.66 15.90 5.62
N GLN A 522 23.61 16.83 5.64
CA GLN A 522 23.35 18.22 6.03
C GLN A 522 22.93 19.11 4.87
N THR A 523 23.52 18.91 3.69
CA THR A 523 23.32 19.78 2.52
C THR A 523 22.98 18.97 1.28
N LEU A 524 22.03 19.49 0.49
CA LEU A 524 21.66 18.98 -0.82
C LEU A 524 21.85 20.09 -1.85
N GLU A 525 22.36 19.73 -3.01
CA GLU A 525 22.35 20.65 -4.15
C GLU A 525 20.90 20.85 -4.59
N MET A 526 20.49 22.11 -4.72
CA MET A 526 19.15 22.50 -5.17
C MET A 526 19.30 23.31 -6.45
N GLY A 527 18.53 22.94 -7.46
CA GLY A 527 18.42 23.73 -8.69
C GLY A 527 17.68 25.05 -8.48
N ASP A 528 17.78 25.94 -9.44
CA ASP A 528 17.12 27.25 -9.40
C ASP A 528 15.58 27.05 -9.39
N ASN A 529 14.89 27.74 -8.47
CA ASN A 529 13.44 27.68 -8.26
C ASN A 529 12.90 26.27 -7.93
N VAL A 530 13.72 25.45 -7.28
CA VAL A 530 13.36 24.11 -6.79
C VAL A 530 13.41 24.09 -5.26
N HIS A 531 12.35 23.57 -4.64
CA HIS A 531 12.18 23.60 -3.19
C HIS A 531 11.61 22.28 -2.68
N PHE A 532 11.82 21.99 -1.40
CA PHE A 532 10.99 21.02 -0.71
C PHE A 532 9.62 21.66 -0.36
N TRP A 533 8.55 20.91 -0.55
CA TRP A 533 7.19 21.39 -0.29
C TRP A 533 6.92 21.64 1.19
N PHE A 534 7.38 20.73 2.05
CA PHE A 534 7.18 20.82 3.49
C PHE A 534 8.52 21.03 4.23
N ASP A 535 8.48 21.82 5.31
CA ASP A 535 9.57 21.79 6.27
C ASP A 535 9.34 20.66 7.27
N LEU A 536 10.15 19.62 7.19
CA LEU A 536 10.06 18.41 8.01
C LEU A 536 11.11 18.41 9.13
N ALA A 537 11.38 19.56 9.74
CA ALA A 537 12.28 19.66 10.88
C ALA A 537 11.73 18.85 12.08
N PRO A 538 12.47 17.81 12.54
CA PRO A 538 11.97 16.94 13.62
C PRO A 538 11.64 17.71 14.91
N VAL A 539 12.45 18.70 15.26
CA VAL A 539 12.23 19.53 16.48
C VAL A 539 10.86 20.21 16.42
N THR A 540 10.54 20.87 15.31
CA THR A 540 9.26 21.58 15.16
C THR A 540 8.06 20.64 15.26
N ILE A 541 8.13 19.49 14.58
CA ILE A 541 7.05 18.51 14.59
C ILE A 541 6.87 17.89 15.98
N TYR A 542 7.96 17.57 16.68
CA TYR A 542 7.91 16.98 18.00
C TYR A 542 7.44 17.98 19.05
N SER A 543 7.86 19.27 18.97
CA SER A 543 7.37 20.32 19.88
C SER A 543 5.86 20.49 19.74
N GLN A 544 5.32 20.50 18.53
CA GLN A 544 3.87 20.56 18.33
C GLN A 544 3.16 19.36 18.95
N LEU A 545 3.68 18.14 18.76
CA LEU A 545 3.09 16.94 19.39
C LEU A 545 3.23 16.95 20.91
N ALA A 546 4.33 17.48 21.45
CA ALA A 546 4.51 17.64 22.89
C ALA A 546 3.43 18.55 23.49
N ASP A 547 3.14 19.66 22.83
CA ASP A 547 2.08 20.60 23.22
C ASP A 547 0.69 19.94 23.09
N ASP A 548 0.39 19.29 21.95
CA ASP A 548 -0.90 18.65 21.66
C ASP A 548 -1.25 17.54 22.69
N PHE A 549 -0.24 16.78 23.12
CA PHE A 549 -0.41 15.68 24.08
C PHE A 549 -0.06 16.02 25.53
N ALA A 550 0.45 17.24 25.80
CA ALA A 550 0.95 17.69 27.09
C ALA A 550 1.99 16.71 27.70
N ILE A 551 2.99 16.32 26.90
CA ILE A 551 4.09 15.41 27.28
C ILE A 551 5.45 16.03 26.93
N GLU A 552 6.53 15.49 27.47
CA GLU A 552 7.89 15.97 27.19
C GLU A 552 8.35 15.56 25.76
N LEU A 553 9.27 16.33 25.16
CA LEU A 553 9.83 16.05 23.84
C LEU A 553 10.43 14.65 23.74
N ARG A 554 11.11 14.20 24.79
CA ARG A 554 11.67 12.85 24.87
C ARG A 554 10.57 11.78 24.78
N ASP A 555 9.45 11.99 25.48
CA ASP A 555 8.31 11.06 25.47
C ASP A 555 7.65 11.02 24.09
N VAL A 556 7.59 12.15 23.37
CA VAL A 556 7.16 12.16 21.97
C VAL A 556 8.06 11.26 21.13
N GLY A 557 9.38 11.39 21.27
CA GLY A 557 10.34 10.56 20.55
C GLY A 557 10.20 9.07 20.87
N GLN A 558 9.96 8.72 22.15
CA GLN A 558 9.75 7.34 22.57
C GLN A 558 8.43 6.74 22.04
N ARG A 559 7.39 7.54 21.91
CA ARG A 559 6.06 7.09 21.45
C ARG A 559 5.93 7.10 19.91
N PHE A 560 6.49 8.11 19.27
CA PHE A 560 6.24 8.41 17.87
C PHE A 560 7.50 8.55 17.02
N GLY A 561 8.68 8.38 17.61
CA GLY A 561 9.97 8.44 16.91
C GLY A 561 10.42 7.12 16.30
N GLU A 562 9.61 6.06 16.40
CA GLU A 562 9.97 4.73 15.92
C GLU A 562 10.13 4.66 14.41
N LEU A 563 11.16 3.91 14.00
CA LEU A 563 11.42 3.45 12.66
C LEU A 563 11.98 2.04 12.73
N ARG A 564 11.40 1.09 11.99
CA ARG A 564 11.89 -0.29 11.95
C ARG A 564 12.75 -0.51 10.71
N ILE A 565 13.89 -1.14 10.90
CA ILE A 565 14.86 -1.45 9.84
C ILE A 565 15.03 -2.96 9.78
N ALA A 566 14.86 -3.55 8.58
CA ALA A 566 15.02 -4.98 8.37
C ALA A 566 16.47 -5.43 8.68
N GLU A 567 16.58 -6.48 9.50
CA GLU A 567 17.85 -7.16 9.76
C GLU A 567 18.30 -7.94 8.53
N TYR A 568 19.33 -7.47 7.86
CA TYR A 568 20.01 -8.30 6.86
C TYR A 568 21.08 -9.14 7.56
N SER A 569 20.83 -10.45 7.65
CA SER A 569 21.80 -11.43 8.14
C SER A 569 23.00 -11.55 7.20
N GLY A 570 23.97 -10.72 7.37
CA GLY A 570 25.19 -10.78 6.57
C GLY A 570 26.03 -9.52 6.72
N ASN A 571 26.87 -9.54 7.71
CA ASN A 571 28.07 -8.73 7.92
C ASN A 571 27.96 -7.20 7.89
N ASP A 572 28.32 -6.65 9.05
CA ASP A 572 29.21 -5.52 9.23
C ASP A 572 28.73 -4.15 8.75
N ASN A 573 28.49 -3.28 9.74
CA ASN A 573 28.45 -1.83 9.61
C ASN A 573 27.57 -1.32 8.45
N GLN A 574 26.29 -1.65 8.50
CA GLN A 574 25.35 -1.00 7.59
C GLN A 574 25.29 0.48 7.95
N GLU A 575 25.58 1.30 6.96
CA GLU A 575 25.50 2.74 7.06
C GLU A 575 24.18 3.24 6.48
N TYR A 576 23.48 4.05 7.28
CA TYR A 576 22.28 4.74 6.86
C TYR A 576 22.49 6.24 6.92
N TRP A 577 21.88 6.93 5.95
CA TRP A 577 21.89 8.37 5.85
C TRP A 577 20.49 8.92 6.12
N TYR A 578 20.40 9.89 6.99
CA TYR A 578 19.15 10.56 7.32
C TYR A 578 19.17 12.01 6.87
N HIS A 579 18.10 12.43 6.21
CA HIS A 579 17.83 13.84 5.91
C HIS A 579 16.37 14.13 6.21
N LYS A 580 16.07 15.28 6.84
CA LYS A 580 14.70 15.62 7.26
C LYS A 580 13.66 15.47 6.14
N ASN A 581 13.98 15.85 4.92
CA ASN A 581 13.06 15.83 3.77
C ASN A 581 13.17 14.57 2.87
N LEU A 582 14.18 13.71 3.11
CA LEU A 582 14.38 12.47 2.35
C LEU A 582 14.19 11.19 3.18
N GLY A 583 14.04 11.33 4.52
CA GLY A 583 13.98 10.19 5.42
C GLY A 583 15.28 9.40 5.49
N LEU A 584 15.18 8.14 5.93
CA LEU A 584 16.32 7.23 6.10
C LEU A 584 16.57 6.41 4.83
N HIS A 585 17.82 6.35 4.38
CA HIS A 585 18.22 5.62 3.18
C HIS A 585 19.64 5.07 3.28
N GLN A 586 19.94 4.12 2.43
CA GLN A 586 21.31 3.66 2.18
C GLN A 586 21.81 4.31 0.88
N GLU A 587 23.05 4.75 0.87
CA GLU A 587 23.66 5.13 -0.40
C GLU A 587 23.88 3.88 -1.25
N VAL A 588 23.50 3.97 -2.51
CA VAL A 588 23.79 2.90 -3.47
C VAL A 588 25.29 2.94 -3.72
N ASN A 589 26.05 2.06 -3.07
CA ASN A 589 27.47 1.94 -3.31
C ASN A 589 27.71 1.77 -4.82
N LYS A 590 28.56 2.62 -5.37
CA LYS A 590 29.17 2.43 -6.69
C LYS A 590 30.04 1.17 -6.61
N ARG A 591 29.44 -0.01 -6.82
CA ARG A 591 30.18 -1.24 -7.15
C ARG A 591 29.99 -1.56 -8.62
#